data_7247a7dd66d64462507fbd2cacb0e127
#
_entry.id   7247a7dd66d64462507fbd2cacb0e127
#
_cell.length_a   1.000
_cell.length_b   1.000
_cell.length_c   1.000
_cell.angle_alpha   90.00
_cell.angle_beta   90.00
_cell.angle_gamma   90.00
#
_symmetry.space_group_name_H-M   'P 1'
#
loop_
_entity.id
_entity.type
_entity.pdbx_description
1 polymer ?
#
loop_
_entity_poly.entity_id
_entity_poly.type
_entity_poly.pdbx_seq_one_letter_code
_entity_poly.pdbx_strand_id
1 'polypeptide(L)'
;MINIIAGKYKGRKLTYIDSKDVRPTQARVRKSVFDILGPLNGKSVLDLFAGVGSLGIESLSRGASELTAVELNSKVFKILLNNINTICSSDKVKLQRMSVDKFLNMNKQKFDIIFADPPYGKFSFDEIKGLASGFIKKNGILCIEMEKTKIKNDEDYRIKHYGNTQVIFCQIN
;
A
#
# COMPACT_ATOMS: atom_id res chain seq x y z
N MET A 1 7.48 -16.62 -3.54
CA MET A 1 6.52 -16.86 -2.43
C MET A 1 6.45 -15.60 -1.57
N ILE A 2 5.25 -15.11 -1.23
CA ILE A 2 5.07 -13.90 -0.41
C ILE A 2 4.48 -14.33 0.92
N ASN A 3 5.16 -13.99 2.03
CA ASN A 3 4.70 -14.28 3.39
C ASN A 3 4.44 -12.98 4.15
N ILE A 4 3.51 -13.01 5.10
CA ILE A 4 3.35 -11.96 6.11
C ILE A 4 4.54 -12.00 7.06
N ILE A 5 5.16 -10.82 7.27
CA ILE A 5 6.47 -10.72 7.93
C ILE A 5 6.32 -10.66 9.45
N ALA A 6 5.30 -9.95 9.96
CA ALA A 6 5.12 -9.73 11.40
C ALA A 6 3.63 -9.61 11.78
N GLY A 7 3.37 -9.52 13.09
CA GLY A 7 2.02 -9.33 13.64
C GLY A 7 1.22 -10.62 13.76
N LYS A 8 -0.11 -10.48 13.91
CA LYS A 8 -1.03 -11.59 14.21
C LYS A 8 -1.12 -12.67 13.12
N TYR A 9 -0.75 -12.32 11.87
CA TYR A 9 -0.76 -13.23 10.72
C TYR A 9 0.63 -13.65 10.27
N LYS A 10 1.67 -13.39 11.06
CA LYS A 10 3.07 -13.74 10.72
C LYS A 10 3.19 -15.16 10.19
N GLY A 11 3.92 -15.32 9.08
CA GLY A 11 4.20 -16.60 8.43
C GLY A 11 3.09 -17.10 7.50
N ARG A 12 1.87 -16.50 7.51
CA ARG A 12 0.80 -16.85 6.55
C ARG A 12 1.27 -16.51 5.13
N LYS A 13 0.97 -17.40 4.20
CA LYS A 13 1.37 -17.29 2.79
C LYS A 13 0.26 -16.62 1.99
N LEU A 14 0.65 -15.67 1.13
CA LEU A 14 -0.24 -15.07 0.14
C LEU A 14 -0.22 -15.88 -1.15
N THR A 15 -1.39 -16.15 -1.69
CA THR A 15 -1.53 -16.56 -3.09
C THR A 15 -1.13 -15.38 -3.99
N TYR A 16 -0.36 -15.63 -5.05
CA TYR A 16 0.07 -14.62 -6.01
C TYR A 16 0.07 -15.19 -7.42
N ILE A 17 0.07 -14.32 -8.43
CA ILE A 17 0.30 -14.71 -9.82
C ILE A 17 1.78 -14.43 -10.12
N ASP A 18 2.46 -15.42 -10.67
CA ASP A 18 3.79 -15.22 -11.26
C ASP A 18 3.59 -14.64 -12.67
N SER A 19 3.47 -13.33 -12.75
CA SER A 19 3.31 -12.60 -14.00
C SER A 19 4.30 -11.44 -14.06
N LYS A 20 4.73 -11.11 -15.28
CA LYS A 20 5.64 -9.97 -15.51
C LYS A 20 5.02 -8.63 -15.10
N ASP A 21 3.69 -8.57 -15.05
CA ASP A 21 2.92 -7.35 -14.75
C ASP A 21 2.67 -7.13 -13.25
N VAL A 22 2.87 -8.16 -12.42
CA VAL A 22 2.69 -8.09 -10.96
C VAL A 22 4.01 -8.43 -10.30
N ARG A 23 4.81 -7.40 -10.02
CA ARG A 23 6.04 -7.55 -9.24
C ARG A 23 5.69 -7.34 -7.76
N PRO A 24 5.71 -8.38 -6.93
CA PRO A 24 5.45 -8.20 -5.50
C PRO A 24 6.54 -7.33 -4.89
N THR A 25 6.17 -6.35 -4.07
CA THR A 25 7.12 -5.64 -3.21
C THR A 25 8.02 -6.64 -2.51
N GLN A 26 9.33 -6.54 -2.72
CA GLN A 26 10.29 -7.48 -2.13
C GLN A 26 10.14 -7.50 -0.60
N ALA A 27 10.25 -8.68 0.01
CA ALA A 27 10.10 -8.84 1.46
C ALA A 27 11.00 -7.88 2.26
N ARG A 28 12.21 -7.59 1.74
CA ARG A 28 13.15 -6.64 2.35
C ARG A 28 12.63 -5.20 2.31
N VAL A 29 12.04 -4.79 1.18
CA VAL A 29 11.45 -3.44 1.03
C VAL A 29 10.26 -3.32 1.97
N ARG A 30 9.35 -4.29 1.93
CA ARG A 30 8.18 -4.35 2.81
C ARG A 30 8.55 -4.30 4.29
N LYS A 31 9.55 -5.10 4.72
CA LYS A 31 10.07 -5.04 6.10
C LYS A 31 10.52 -3.62 6.46
N SER A 32 11.34 -3.01 5.61
CA SER A 32 11.86 -1.66 5.86
C SER A 32 10.76 -0.59 5.89
N VAL A 33 9.74 -0.70 5.02
CA VAL A 33 8.58 0.19 5.05
C VAL A 33 7.92 0.17 6.41
N PHE A 34 7.60 -1.02 6.93
CA PHE A 34 6.93 -1.14 8.22
C PHE A 34 7.83 -0.85 9.43
N ASP A 35 9.14 -1.05 9.32
CA ASP A 35 10.09 -0.62 10.36
C ASP A 35 10.14 0.94 10.48
N ILE A 36 9.94 1.64 9.37
CA ILE A 36 9.88 3.11 9.34
C ILE A 36 8.54 3.63 9.84
N LEU A 37 7.43 3.01 9.43
CA LEU A 37 6.08 3.40 9.83
C LEU A 37 5.81 3.15 11.32
N GLY A 38 6.51 2.20 11.92
CA GLY A 38 6.31 1.82 13.33
C GLY A 38 4.97 1.09 13.58
N PRO A 39 4.44 1.18 14.81
CA PRO A 39 3.19 0.54 15.20
C PRO A 39 1.97 1.09 14.44
N LEU A 40 1.08 0.20 13.98
CA LEU A 40 -0.12 0.57 13.23
C LEU A 40 -1.42 0.44 14.04
N ASN A 41 -1.33 0.23 15.34
CA ASN A 41 -2.49 0.02 16.21
C ASN A 41 -3.53 1.13 16.03
N GLY A 42 -4.76 0.74 15.67
CA GLY A 42 -5.88 1.65 15.48
C GLY A 42 -5.83 2.50 14.20
N LYS A 43 -4.80 2.38 13.37
CA LYS A 43 -4.65 3.15 12.12
C LYS A 43 -5.58 2.66 11.04
N SER A 44 -6.19 3.59 10.29
CA SER A 44 -6.92 3.32 9.04
C SER A 44 -5.94 3.36 7.86
N VAL A 45 -6.01 2.35 7.00
CA VAL A 45 -5.08 2.17 5.88
C VAL A 45 -5.84 2.16 4.55
N LEU A 46 -5.29 2.87 3.55
CA LEU A 46 -5.70 2.80 2.16
C LEU A 46 -4.54 2.25 1.32
N ASP A 47 -4.81 1.24 0.50
CA ASP A 47 -3.87 0.68 -0.47
C ASP A 47 -4.42 0.93 -1.89
N LEU A 48 -3.84 1.91 -2.59
CA LEU A 48 -4.36 2.42 -3.86
C LEU A 48 -4.08 1.49 -5.06
N PHE A 49 -3.04 0.66 -4.97
CA PHE A 49 -2.65 -0.29 -6.00
C PHE A 49 -2.37 -1.63 -5.33
N ALA A 50 -3.41 -2.21 -4.74
CA ALA A 50 -3.27 -3.25 -3.74
C ALA A 50 -2.63 -4.56 -4.25
N GLY A 51 -2.69 -4.81 -5.56
CA GLY A 51 -2.18 -6.06 -6.09
C GLY A 51 -2.80 -7.25 -5.40
N VAL A 52 -1.99 -8.16 -4.89
CA VAL A 52 -2.44 -9.34 -4.13
C VAL A 52 -2.66 -9.06 -2.63
N GLY A 53 -2.48 -7.81 -2.18
CA GLY A 53 -2.73 -7.38 -0.81
C GLY A 53 -1.52 -7.43 0.12
N SER A 54 -0.30 -7.43 -0.41
CA SER A 54 0.90 -7.64 0.41
C SER A 54 1.15 -6.54 1.45
N LEU A 55 0.89 -5.27 1.13
CA LEU A 55 1.02 -4.14 2.07
C LEU A 55 -0.21 -4.03 2.97
N GLY A 56 -1.41 -4.11 2.38
CA GLY A 56 -2.66 -4.02 3.14
C GLY A 56 -2.79 -5.10 4.21
N ILE A 57 -2.54 -6.38 3.87
CA ILE A 57 -2.64 -7.50 4.82
C ILE A 57 -1.54 -7.44 5.88
N GLU A 58 -0.32 -7.06 5.51
CA GLU A 58 0.76 -6.81 6.48
C GLU A 58 0.35 -5.71 7.49
N SER A 59 -0.33 -4.65 7.02
CA SER A 59 -0.84 -3.57 7.89
C SER A 59 -1.85 -4.08 8.91
N LEU A 60 -2.84 -4.87 8.48
CA LEU A 60 -3.80 -5.51 9.38
C LEU A 60 -3.11 -6.44 10.37
N SER A 61 -2.13 -7.20 9.90
CA SER A 61 -1.32 -8.08 10.75
C SER A 61 -0.60 -7.32 11.86
N ARG A 62 -0.20 -6.07 11.61
CA ARG A 62 0.51 -5.19 12.55
C ARG A 62 -0.40 -4.26 13.37
N GLY A 63 -1.71 -4.52 13.34
CA GLY A 63 -2.67 -3.86 14.22
C GLY A 63 -3.48 -2.73 13.60
N ALA A 64 -3.41 -2.51 12.26
CA ALA A 64 -4.32 -1.57 11.62
C ALA A 64 -5.78 -1.95 11.90
N SER A 65 -6.62 -0.95 12.18
CA SER A 65 -8.02 -1.14 12.55
C SER A 65 -8.93 -1.42 11.35
N GLU A 66 -8.55 -0.91 10.18
CA GLU A 66 -9.29 -1.10 8.94
C GLU A 66 -8.37 -0.95 7.71
N LEU A 67 -8.76 -1.64 6.64
CA LEU A 67 -8.12 -1.57 5.32
C LEU A 67 -9.15 -1.24 4.26
N THR A 68 -8.85 -0.26 3.42
CA THR A 68 -9.49 -0.10 2.11
C THR A 68 -8.45 -0.42 1.05
N ALA A 69 -8.75 -1.35 0.14
CA ALA A 69 -7.83 -1.79 -0.90
C ALA A 69 -8.46 -1.64 -2.28
N VAL A 70 -7.74 -0.97 -3.19
CA VAL A 70 -8.18 -0.67 -4.55
C VAL A 70 -7.31 -1.45 -5.54
N GLU A 71 -7.94 -2.24 -6.40
CA GLU A 71 -7.27 -2.99 -7.46
C GLU A 71 -8.11 -2.99 -8.73
N LEU A 72 -7.51 -2.60 -9.85
CA LEU A 72 -8.21 -2.50 -11.13
C LEU A 72 -8.31 -3.84 -11.86
N ASN A 73 -7.21 -4.63 -11.83
CA ASN A 73 -7.14 -5.87 -12.59
C ASN A 73 -8.03 -6.95 -11.98
N SER A 74 -9.00 -7.43 -12.74
CA SER A 74 -10.00 -8.38 -12.27
C SER A 74 -9.43 -9.73 -11.82
N LYS A 75 -8.34 -10.21 -12.45
CA LYS A 75 -7.68 -11.47 -12.08
C LYS A 75 -6.91 -11.31 -10.76
N VAL A 76 -6.18 -10.20 -10.62
CA VAL A 76 -5.44 -9.86 -9.40
C VAL A 76 -6.40 -9.60 -8.24
N PHE A 77 -7.50 -8.88 -8.50
CA PHE A 77 -8.55 -8.64 -7.51
C PHE A 77 -9.17 -9.92 -6.95
N LYS A 78 -9.38 -10.94 -7.78
CA LYS A 78 -9.87 -12.26 -7.30
C LYS A 78 -8.88 -12.90 -6.31
N ILE A 79 -7.59 -12.75 -6.55
CA ILE A 79 -6.55 -13.25 -5.64
C ILE A 79 -6.51 -12.43 -4.36
N LEU A 80 -6.57 -11.10 -4.46
CA LEU A 80 -6.69 -10.22 -3.30
C LEU A 80 -7.88 -10.63 -2.42
N LEU A 81 -9.05 -10.81 -3.00
CA LEU A 81 -10.26 -11.26 -2.30
C LEU A 81 -10.05 -12.61 -1.61
N ASN A 82 -9.44 -13.58 -2.30
CA ASN A 82 -9.12 -14.88 -1.71
C ASN A 82 -8.13 -14.76 -0.53
N ASN A 83 -7.09 -13.95 -0.66
CA ASN A 83 -6.11 -13.71 0.41
C ASN A 83 -6.76 -13.07 1.63
N ILE A 84 -7.63 -12.07 1.44
CA ILE A 84 -8.39 -11.43 2.53
C ILE A 84 -9.28 -12.46 3.23
N ASN A 85 -10.09 -13.22 2.49
CA ASN A 85 -11.00 -14.21 3.07
C ASN A 85 -10.26 -15.33 3.83
N THR A 86 -9.08 -15.72 3.34
CA THR A 86 -8.29 -16.80 3.95
C THR A 86 -7.50 -16.36 5.17
N ILE A 87 -7.01 -15.11 5.19
CA ILE A 87 -6.06 -14.65 6.21
C ILE A 87 -6.71 -13.70 7.21
N CYS A 88 -7.54 -12.77 6.78
CA CYS A 88 -8.08 -11.66 7.57
C CYS A 88 -9.62 -11.55 7.49
N SER A 89 -10.33 -12.67 7.41
CA SER A 89 -11.80 -12.70 7.29
C SER A 89 -12.55 -12.00 8.44
N SER A 90 -11.92 -11.86 9.60
CA SER A 90 -12.50 -11.18 10.79
C SER A 90 -12.12 -9.68 10.86
N ASP A 91 -11.26 -9.19 9.96
CA ASP A 91 -10.86 -7.80 9.96
C ASP A 91 -11.84 -6.92 9.17
N LYS A 92 -11.84 -5.63 9.49
CA LYS A 92 -12.62 -4.63 8.76
C LYS A 92 -11.92 -4.27 7.45
N VAL A 93 -12.35 -4.88 6.34
CA VAL A 93 -11.77 -4.69 5.01
C VAL A 93 -12.84 -4.25 4.02
N LYS A 94 -12.51 -3.21 3.23
CA LYS A 94 -13.27 -2.77 2.06
C LYS A 94 -12.44 -3.01 0.81
N LEU A 95 -12.94 -3.83 -0.11
CA LEU A 95 -12.30 -4.10 -1.40
C LEU A 95 -13.03 -3.36 -2.51
N GLN A 96 -12.26 -2.66 -3.37
CA GLN A 96 -12.77 -1.85 -4.45
C GLN A 96 -12.12 -2.26 -5.78
N ARG A 97 -12.90 -2.86 -6.69
CA ARG A 97 -12.45 -3.21 -8.04
C ARG A 97 -12.72 -2.07 -9.00
N MET A 98 -11.83 -1.09 -9.03
CA MET A 98 -11.94 0.08 -9.92
C MET A 98 -10.59 0.76 -10.08
N SER A 99 -10.52 1.78 -10.97
CA SER A 99 -9.34 2.63 -11.06
C SER A 99 -9.20 3.52 -9.83
N VAL A 100 -7.97 3.94 -9.53
CA VAL A 100 -7.66 4.86 -8.42
C VAL A 100 -8.42 6.16 -8.57
N ASP A 101 -8.42 6.77 -9.77
CA ASP A 101 -9.14 8.03 -10.03
C ASP A 101 -10.63 7.91 -9.71
N LYS A 102 -11.26 6.83 -10.19
CA LYS A 102 -12.69 6.59 -9.92
C LYS A 102 -12.94 6.42 -8.42
N PHE A 103 -12.08 5.66 -7.73
CA PHE A 103 -12.20 5.49 -6.28
C PHE A 103 -12.08 6.81 -5.54
N LEU A 104 -11.04 7.60 -5.82
CA LEU A 104 -10.79 8.87 -5.14
C LEU A 104 -11.92 9.89 -5.39
N ASN A 105 -12.46 9.96 -6.61
CA ASN A 105 -13.60 10.82 -6.92
C ASN A 105 -14.88 10.48 -6.13
N MET A 106 -15.06 9.22 -5.73
CA MET A 106 -16.21 8.75 -4.96
C MET A 106 -15.94 8.71 -3.45
N ASN A 107 -14.67 8.68 -3.03
CA ASN A 107 -14.28 8.52 -1.64
C ASN A 107 -14.35 9.87 -0.90
N LYS A 108 -14.84 9.81 0.34
CA LYS A 108 -14.87 10.95 1.27
C LYS A 108 -14.06 10.67 2.56
N GLN A 109 -13.59 9.45 2.72
CA GLN A 109 -12.85 9.03 3.91
C GLN A 109 -11.40 9.47 3.83
N LYS A 110 -10.84 9.91 4.96
CA LYS A 110 -9.41 10.16 5.13
C LYS A 110 -8.76 9.02 5.92
N PHE A 111 -7.48 8.76 5.64
CA PHE A 111 -6.73 7.64 6.18
C PHE A 111 -5.49 8.10 6.94
N ASP A 112 -5.06 7.31 7.91
CA ASP A 112 -3.81 7.55 8.64
C ASP A 112 -2.60 7.20 7.79
N ILE A 113 -2.73 6.16 6.94
CA ILE A 113 -1.67 5.70 6.04
C ILE A 113 -2.29 5.44 4.67
N ILE A 114 -1.62 5.94 3.62
CA ILE A 114 -1.93 5.59 2.24
C ILE A 114 -0.68 4.96 1.62
N PHE A 115 -0.83 3.75 1.08
CA PHE A 115 0.15 3.13 0.20
C PHE A 115 -0.20 3.37 -1.26
N ALA A 116 0.83 3.63 -2.06
CA ALA A 116 0.75 3.71 -3.51
C ALA A 116 1.97 3.02 -4.13
N ASP A 117 1.74 1.88 -4.78
CA ASP A 117 2.72 1.13 -5.57
C ASP A 117 2.21 1.02 -7.02
N PRO A 118 2.20 2.16 -7.76
CA PRO A 118 1.65 2.20 -9.10
C PRO A 118 2.49 1.37 -10.08
N PRO A 119 1.91 0.88 -11.20
CA PRO A 119 2.66 0.28 -12.27
C PRO A 119 3.77 1.22 -12.78
N TYR A 120 4.98 0.72 -12.90
CA TYR A 120 6.16 1.51 -13.29
C TYR A 120 5.95 2.29 -14.58
N GLY A 121 6.43 3.55 -14.59
CA GLY A 121 6.36 4.46 -15.72
C GLY A 121 4.98 5.03 -16.04
N LYS A 122 3.93 4.67 -15.27
CA LYS A 122 2.56 5.19 -15.52
C LYS A 122 2.20 6.43 -14.72
N PHE A 123 2.85 6.65 -13.60
CA PHE A 123 2.59 7.79 -12.72
C PHE A 123 3.89 8.41 -12.25
N SER A 124 3.96 9.72 -12.24
CA SER A 124 5.01 10.47 -11.56
C SER A 124 4.74 10.59 -10.05
N PHE A 125 5.76 10.99 -9.31
CA PHE A 125 5.64 11.27 -7.88
C PHE A 125 4.59 12.37 -7.61
N ASP A 126 4.64 13.46 -8.37
CA ASP A 126 3.75 14.61 -8.17
C ASP A 126 2.30 14.28 -8.48
N GLU A 127 2.04 13.44 -9.49
CA GLU A 127 0.70 12.95 -9.80
C GLU A 127 0.12 12.12 -8.65
N ILE A 128 0.87 11.14 -8.13
CA ILE A 128 0.42 10.32 -6.99
C ILE A 128 0.22 11.17 -5.74
N LYS A 129 1.17 12.07 -5.45
CA LYS A 129 1.05 13.01 -4.32
C LYS A 129 -0.19 13.88 -4.45
N GLY A 130 -0.41 14.45 -5.65
CA GLY A 130 -1.59 15.29 -5.93
C GLY A 130 -2.90 14.53 -5.74
N LEU A 131 -2.98 13.30 -6.23
CA LEU A 131 -4.17 12.45 -6.10
C LEU A 131 -4.47 12.07 -4.64
N ALA A 132 -3.44 11.72 -3.86
CA ALA A 132 -3.62 11.10 -2.55
C ALA A 132 -3.67 12.09 -1.38
N SER A 133 -3.03 13.27 -1.48
CA SER A 133 -2.85 14.20 -0.34
C SER A 133 -4.16 14.68 0.28
N GLY A 134 -5.22 14.85 -0.53
CA GLY A 134 -6.54 15.23 -0.03
C GLY A 134 -7.22 14.18 0.86
N PHE A 135 -6.75 12.94 0.83
CA PHE A 135 -7.32 11.78 1.54
C PHE A 135 -6.49 11.33 2.74
N ILE A 136 -5.43 12.06 3.08
CA ILE A 136 -4.62 11.80 4.27
C ILE A 136 -5.14 12.63 5.45
N LYS A 137 -5.20 12.02 6.62
CA LYS A 137 -5.46 12.72 7.89
C LYS A 137 -4.26 13.61 8.26
N LYS A 138 -4.49 14.59 9.10
CA LYS A 138 -3.40 15.35 9.73
C LYS A 138 -2.43 14.38 10.43
N ASN A 139 -1.12 14.59 10.26
CA ASN A 139 -0.03 13.71 10.72
C ASN A 139 -0.06 12.29 10.10
N GLY A 140 -0.84 12.08 9.05
CA GLY A 140 -0.84 10.84 8.29
C GLY A 140 0.35 10.75 7.34
N ILE A 141 0.59 9.55 6.82
CA ILE A 141 1.75 9.26 5.95
C ILE A 141 1.27 8.70 4.61
N LEU A 142 1.73 9.32 3.52
CA LEU A 142 1.67 8.76 2.19
C LEU A 142 3.00 8.04 1.91
N CYS A 143 2.92 6.74 1.62
CA CYS A 143 4.06 5.89 1.29
C CYS A 143 3.98 5.49 -0.18
N ILE A 144 4.91 5.98 -1.01
CA ILE A 144 4.94 5.73 -2.45
C ILE A 144 6.15 4.84 -2.78
N GLU A 145 5.91 3.67 -3.40
CA GLU A 145 6.94 2.86 -4.03
C GLU A 145 6.96 3.17 -5.53
N MET A 146 8.15 3.44 -6.09
CA MET A 146 8.30 3.74 -7.51
C MET A 146 9.73 3.46 -8.00
N GLU A 147 9.94 3.49 -9.32
CA GLU A 147 11.30 3.45 -9.88
C GLU A 147 12.13 4.63 -9.39
N LYS A 148 13.42 4.40 -9.22
CA LYS A 148 14.36 5.43 -8.78
C LYS A 148 14.44 6.57 -9.80
N THR A 149 13.94 7.72 -9.40
CA THR A 149 13.99 8.98 -10.16
C THR A 149 14.52 10.08 -9.27
N LYS A 150 15.01 11.18 -9.88
CA LYS A 150 15.36 12.38 -9.11
C LYS A 150 14.07 13.05 -8.65
N ILE A 151 13.88 13.12 -7.34
CA ILE A 151 12.81 13.88 -6.71
C ILE A 151 13.46 15.08 -6.05
N LYS A 152 12.85 16.25 -6.19
CA LYS A 152 13.32 17.46 -5.52
C LYS A 152 13.22 17.21 -4.02
N ASN A 153 14.35 17.32 -3.32
CA ASN A 153 14.36 17.15 -1.87
C ASN A 153 13.47 18.23 -1.23
N ASP A 154 12.60 17.75 -0.36
CA ASP A 154 11.73 18.55 0.49
C ASP A 154 11.94 18.02 1.92
N GLU A 155 11.92 18.89 2.93
CA GLU A 155 12.11 18.51 4.34
C GLU A 155 11.01 17.54 4.82
N ASP A 156 9.84 17.58 4.17
CA ASP A 156 8.71 16.71 4.46
C ASP A 156 8.83 15.28 3.89
N TYR A 157 9.94 14.96 3.15
CA TYR A 157 10.10 13.66 2.51
C TYR A 157 11.26 12.86 3.09
N ARG A 158 10.96 11.61 3.47
CA ARG A 158 11.99 10.62 3.76
C ARG A 158 12.07 9.62 2.61
N ILE A 159 13.20 9.60 1.89
CA ILE A 159 13.41 8.70 0.75
C ILE A 159 14.34 7.55 1.14
N LYS A 160 13.97 6.33 0.76
CA LYS A 160 14.80 5.12 0.89
C LYS A 160 14.97 4.44 -0.46
N HIS A 161 16.20 4.08 -0.79
CA HIS A 161 16.57 3.45 -2.07
C HIS A 161 16.82 1.95 -1.91
N TYR A 162 16.30 1.15 -2.86
CA TYR A 162 16.41 -0.30 -2.90
C TYR A 162 16.71 -0.75 -4.34
N GLY A 163 17.98 -0.73 -4.73
CA GLY A 163 18.36 -0.99 -6.13
C GLY A 163 17.75 0.04 -7.08
N ASN A 164 16.93 -0.43 -8.01
CA ASN A 164 16.23 0.43 -8.99
C ASN A 164 14.88 0.97 -8.46
N THR A 165 14.49 0.64 -7.23
CA THR A 165 13.26 1.09 -6.60
C THR A 165 13.58 2.09 -5.49
N GLN A 166 12.70 3.04 -5.26
CA GLN A 166 12.72 3.93 -4.10
C GLN A 166 11.35 3.94 -3.42
N VAL A 167 11.37 4.15 -2.12
CA VAL A 167 10.18 4.38 -1.31
C VAL A 167 10.26 5.76 -0.70
N ILE A 168 9.22 6.55 -0.91
CA ILE A 168 9.10 7.93 -0.43
C ILE A 168 7.99 7.96 0.62
N PHE A 169 8.31 8.50 1.78
CA PHE A 169 7.38 8.74 2.88
C PHE A 169 7.13 10.24 2.95
N CYS A 170 5.91 10.67 2.67
CA CYS A 170 5.48 12.06 2.79
C CYS A 170 4.60 12.18 4.03
N GLN A 171 5.02 12.96 5.00
CA GLN A 171 4.18 13.31 6.14
C GLN A 171 3.33 14.54 5.79
N ILE A 172 2.05 14.49 6.04
CA ILE A 172 1.13 15.60 5.81
C ILE A 172 0.83 16.27 7.15
N ASN A 173 1.27 17.51 7.28
CA ASN A 173 1.10 18.35 8.47
C ASN A 173 -0.24 19.11 8.49
#